data_9e139a6fe9c3a753f294cb5bb2a33a32
#
_entry.id   9e139a6fe9c3a753f294cb5bb2a33a32
#
_cell.length_a   1.000
_cell.length_b   1.000
_cell.length_c   1.000
_cell.angle_alpha   90.00
_cell.angle_beta   90.00
_cell.angle_gamma   90.00
#
_symmetry.space_group_name_H-M   'P 1'
#
loop_
_entity.id
_entity.type
_entity.pdbx_description
1 polymer ?
#
loop_
_entity_poly.entity_id
_entity_poly.type
_entity_poly.pdbx_seq_one_letter_code
_entity_poly.pdbx_strand_id
1 'polypeptide(L)'
;MRSDSSTRVSRGKVVTAVFLKDIQIELRSRVVTNQVLPFAGLVMVMFAFALDNDDVLQRVAGGLVWLATLFSLFIIVQRSFAIDTADGALDSLRVAGIDLSAVFFGKAIALAIKLFALEIVLICSAVLLYRVDVSATGLVLLVTCVICATSGLAFVGTLYGGLTAGAKGRE
;
A
#
# COMPACT_ATOMS: atom_id res chain seq x y z
N MET A 1 -44.54 -17.82 11.22
CA MET A 1 -43.86 -16.70 10.52
C MET A 1 -42.74 -16.23 11.44
N ARG A 2 -41.57 -16.85 11.35
CA ARG A 2 -40.38 -16.49 12.12
C ARG A 2 -39.62 -15.45 11.28
N SER A 3 -39.56 -14.22 11.77
CA SER A 3 -38.74 -13.18 11.20
C SER A 3 -37.28 -13.58 11.32
N ASP A 4 -36.73 -13.97 10.20
CA ASP A 4 -35.30 -14.28 10.01
C ASP A 4 -34.52 -12.95 10.12
N SER A 5 -34.21 -12.55 11.34
CA SER A 5 -33.21 -11.51 11.60
C SER A 5 -31.84 -12.10 11.33
N SER A 6 -31.57 -12.38 10.04
CA SER A 6 -30.22 -12.69 9.59
C SER A 6 -29.31 -11.58 10.09
N THR A 7 -28.43 -11.92 10.99
CA THR A 7 -27.39 -11.06 11.58
C THR A 7 -26.52 -10.50 10.45
N ARG A 8 -26.95 -9.39 9.85
CA ARG A 8 -26.09 -8.62 8.93
C ARG A 8 -24.87 -8.20 9.72
N VAL A 9 -23.76 -8.85 9.44
CA VAL A 9 -22.48 -8.47 10.04
C VAL A 9 -22.27 -6.98 9.79
N SER A 10 -22.08 -6.20 10.85
CA SER A 10 -21.87 -4.76 10.73
C SER A 10 -20.70 -4.47 9.81
N ARG A 11 -20.88 -3.55 8.85
CA ARG A 11 -19.84 -3.12 7.89
C ARG A 11 -18.52 -2.81 8.59
N GLY A 12 -18.55 -2.11 9.73
CA GLY A 12 -17.36 -1.78 10.49
C GLY A 12 -16.60 -3.03 10.98
N LYS A 13 -17.29 -4.08 11.40
CA LYS A 13 -16.66 -5.34 11.81
C LYS A 13 -15.95 -6.03 10.64
N VAL A 14 -16.55 -5.98 9.44
CA VAL A 14 -15.94 -6.55 8.23
C VAL A 14 -14.68 -5.77 7.85
N VAL A 15 -14.75 -4.44 7.81
CA VAL A 15 -13.58 -3.57 7.54
C VAL A 15 -12.44 -3.90 8.50
N THR A 16 -12.73 -3.93 9.80
CA THR A 16 -11.71 -4.21 10.83
C THR A 16 -11.13 -5.62 10.69
N ALA A 17 -11.96 -6.62 10.42
CA ALA A 17 -11.50 -8.00 10.26
C ALA A 17 -10.58 -8.15 9.05
N VAL A 18 -10.95 -7.57 7.90
CA VAL A 18 -10.12 -7.60 6.68
C VAL A 18 -8.81 -6.84 6.90
N PHE A 19 -8.88 -5.65 7.49
CA PHE A 19 -7.72 -4.87 7.84
C PHE A 19 -6.74 -5.64 8.74
N LEU A 20 -7.23 -6.19 9.85
CA LEU A 20 -6.39 -6.95 10.79
C LEU A 20 -5.78 -8.18 10.13
N LYS A 21 -6.57 -8.91 9.32
CA LYS A 21 -6.07 -10.05 8.54
C LYS A 21 -4.89 -9.64 7.65
N ASP A 22 -5.04 -8.58 6.86
CA ASP A 22 -4.01 -8.13 5.91
C ASP A 22 -2.75 -7.62 6.62
N ILE A 23 -2.89 -6.98 7.78
CA ILE A 23 -1.74 -6.57 8.61
C ILE A 23 -1.07 -7.79 9.25
N GLN A 24 -1.82 -8.76 9.76
CA GLN A 24 -1.26 -9.98 10.33
C GLN A 24 -0.50 -10.82 9.29
N ILE A 25 -1.03 -10.92 8.07
CA ILE A 25 -0.34 -11.56 6.96
C ILE A 25 1.00 -10.87 6.71
N GLU A 26 1.02 -9.54 6.69
CA GLU A 26 2.25 -8.78 6.47
C GLU A 26 3.27 -9.00 7.60
N LEU A 27 2.85 -8.89 8.85
CA LEU A 27 3.73 -9.11 10.01
C LEU A 27 4.34 -10.52 10.03
N ARG A 28 3.59 -11.52 9.54
CA ARG A 28 4.05 -12.91 9.48
C ARG A 28 4.93 -13.17 8.25
N SER A 29 4.54 -12.67 7.09
CA SER A 29 5.27 -12.91 5.82
C SER A 29 6.44 -11.96 5.61
N ARG A 30 6.42 -10.79 6.26
CA ARG A 30 7.44 -9.73 6.18
C ARG A 30 7.82 -9.35 4.74
N VAL A 31 6.82 -9.29 3.85
CA VAL A 31 7.07 -9.02 2.43
C VAL A 31 7.58 -7.62 2.20
N VAL A 32 6.97 -6.62 2.87
CA VAL A 32 7.43 -5.23 2.78
C VAL A 32 8.87 -5.15 3.27
N THR A 33 9.20 -5.79 4.39
CA THR A 33 10.55 -5.75 4.96
C THR A 33 11.58 -6.52 4.12
N ASN A 34 11.23 -7.70 3.60
CA ASN A 34 12.21 -8.60 2.99
C ASN A 34 12.33 -8.45 1.47
N GLN A 35 11.31 -7.92 0.80
CA GLN A 35 11.30 -7.76 -0.66
C GLN A 35 11.19 -6.30 -1.10
N VAL A 36 10.22 -5.57 -0.54
CA VAL A 36 9.92 -4.22 -1.00
C VAL A 36 10.97 -3.21 -0.53
N LEU A 37 11.35 -3.24 0.75
CA LEU A 37 12.36 -2.34 1.30
C LEU A 37 13.74 -2.49 0.64
N PRO A 38 14.30 -3.70 0.46
CA PRO A 38 15.58 -3.86 -0.23
C PRO A 38 15.52 -3.40 -1.69
N PHE A 39 14.41 -3.69 -2.39
CA PHE A 39 14.21 -3.23 -3.76
C PHE A 39 14.15 -1.70 -3.84
N ALA A 40 13.33 -1.07 -3.02
CA ALA A 40 13.20 0.38 -2.99
C ALA A 40 14.52 1.05 -2.56
N GLY A 41 15.23 0.48 -1.57
CA GLY A 41 16.55 0.93 -1.15
C GLY A 41 17.58 0.83 -2.27
N LEU A 42 17.59 -0.28 -3.02
CA LEU A 42 18.45 -0.44 -4.18
C LEU A 42 18.21 0.64 -5.24
N VAL A 43 16.94 0.93 -5.55
CA VAL A 43 16.57 2.01 -6.48
C VAL A 43 17.12 3.35 -5.99
N MET A 44 16.94 3.68 -4.71
CA MET A 44 17.45 4.92 -4.12
C MET A 44 18.98 5.01 -4.23
N VAL A 45 19.69 3.93 -3.89
CA VAL A 45 21.16 3.87 -3.97
C VAL A 45 21.66 3.97 -5.41
N MET A 46 21.00 3.29 -6.36
CA MET A 46 21.34 3.40 -7.79
C MET A 46 21.27 4.85 -8.28
N PHE A 47 20.23 5.58 -7.93
CA PHE A 47 20.11 6.98 -8.32
C PHE A 47 21.14 7.89 -7.62
N ALA A 48 21.51 7.59 -6.38
CA ALA A 48 22.57 8.30 -5.67
C ALA A 48 23.92 8.19 -6.41
N PHE A 49 24.20 7.03 -7.01
CA PHE A 49 25.42 6.83 -7.81
C PHE A 49 25.31 7.28 -9.27
N ALA A 50 24.11 7.22 -9.83
CA ALA A 50 23.89 7.59 -11.24
C ALA A 50 23.89 9.10 -11.48
N LEU A 51 23.55 9.88 -10.48
CA LEU A 51 23.51 11.33 -10.54
C LEU A 51 24.74 11.90 -9.84
N ASP A 52 25.75 12.22 -10.61
CA ASP A 52 27.07 12.73 -10.16
C ASP A 52 27.05 14.20 -9.71
N ASN A 53 25.86 14.77 -9.48
CA ASN A 53 25.66 16.16 -9.08
C ASN A 53 24.68 16.26 -7.93
N ASP A 54 25.17 16.67 -6.76
CA ASP A 54 24.38 16.77 -5.52
C ASP A 54 23.19 17.72 -5.67
N ASP A 55 23.32 18.83 -6.40
CA ASP A 55 22.23 19.80 -6.61
C ASP A 55 21.10 19.20 -7.45
N VAL A 56 21.45 18.40 -8.46
CA VAL A 56 20.46 17.68 -9.28
C VAL A 56 19.78 16.63 -8.45
N LEU A 57 20.54 15.84 -7.69
CA LEU A 57 20.04 14.78 -6.85
C LEU A 57 19.04 15.30 -5.81
N GLN A 58 19.36 16.38 -5.11
CA GLN A 58 18.45 17.04 -4.17
C GLN A 58 17.17 17.53 -4.84
N ARG A 59 17.27 18.10 -6.03
CA ARG A 59 16.12 18.62 -6.77
C ARG A 59 15.15 17.54 -7.22
N VAL A 60 15.64 16.36 -7.58
CA VAL A 60 14.81 15.25 -8.03
C VAL A 60 14.44 14.26 -6.91
N ALA A 61 14.98 14.43 -5.70
CA ALA A 61 14.82 13.50 -4.57
C ALA A 61 13.35 13.13 -4.30
N GLY A 62 12.45 14.12 -4.29
CA GLY A 62 11.02 13.87 -4.11
C GLY A 62 10.44 12.96 -5.20
N GLY A 63 10.83 13.19 -6.46
CA GLY A 63 10.41 12.34 -7.59
C GLY A 63 10.92 10.91 -7.46
N LEU A 64 12.15 10.72 -6.97
CA LEU A 64 12.73 9.38 -6.76
C LEU A 64 12.03 8.62 -5.62
N VAL A 65 11.68 9.30 -4.53
CA VAL A 65 10.86 8.71 -3.45
C VAL A 65 9.52 8.24 -4.00
N TRP A 66 8.81 9.08 -4.77
CA TRP A 66 7.54 8.70 -5.38
C TRP A 66 7.67 7.57 -6.39
N LEU A 67 8.72 7.54 -7.18
CA LEU A 67 8.99 6.45 -8.11
C LEU A 67 9.16 5.12 -7.36
N ALA A 68 9.97 5.11 -6.29
CA ALA A 68 10.16 3.93 -5.44
C ALA A 68 8.85 3.49 -4.77
N THR A 69 8.03 4.45 -4.29
CA THR A 69 6.71 4.19 -3.71
C THR A 69 5.76 3.55 -4.73
N LEU A 70 5.72 4.05 -5.97
CA LEU A 70 4.87 3.49 -7.03
C LEU A 70 5.26 2.05 -7.38
N PHE A 71 6.53 1.75 -7.57
CA PHE A 71 6.98 0.37 -7.82
C PHE A 71 6.64 -0.55 -6.65
N SER A 72 6.84 -0.06 -5.43
CA SER A 72 6.50 -0.81 -4.22
C SER A 72 5.01 -1.09 -4.10
N LEU A 73 4.16 -0.11 -4.47
CA LEU A 73 2.71 -0.27 -4.52
C LEU A 73 2.31 -1.45 -5.41
N PHE A 74 2.88 -1.54 -6.64
CA PHE A 74 2.58 -2.64 -7.55
C PHE A 74 2.92 -4.01 -6.95
N ILE A 75 4.08 -4.13 -6.32
CA ILE A 75 4.52 -5.39 -5.68
C ILE A 75 3.56 -5.77 -4.54
N ILE A 76 3.23 -4.82 -3.67
CA ILE A 76 2.37 -5.05 -2.51
C ILE A 76 0.95 -5.42 -2.94
N VAL A 77 0.38 -4.70 -3.93
CA VAL A 77 -0.98 -4.94 -4.43
C VAL A 77 -1.07 -6.32 -5.08
N GLN A 78 -0.17 -6.64 -6.02
CA GLN A 78 -0.17 -7.92 -6.71
C GLN A 78 -0.12 -9.08 -5.70
N ARG A 79 0.74 -8.99 -4.70
CA ARG A 79 0.87 -10.04 -3.70
C ARG A 79 -0.35 -10.14 -2.79
N SER A 80 -0.90 -9.02 -2.33
CA SER A 80 -2.09 -9.01 -1.46
C SER A 80 -3.29 -9.69 -2.11
N PHE A 81 -3.51 -9.42 -3.40
CA PHE A 81 -4.61 -10.03 -4.14
C PHE A 81 -4.31 -11.45 -4.63
N ALA A 82 -3.05 -11.80 -4.92
CA ALA A 82 -2.66 -13.16 -5.27
C ALA A 82 -2.94 -14.14 -4.12
N ILE A 83 -2.70 -13.76 -2.87
CA ILE A 83 -3.01 -14.58 -1.70
C ILE A 83 -4.52 -14.82 -1.60
N ASP A 84 -5.33 -13.77 -1.73
CA ASP A 84 -6.79 -13.89 -1.62
C ASP A 84 -7.43 -14.70 -2.75
N THR A 85 -6.84 -14.66 -3.95
CA THR A 85 -7.31 -15.48 -5.08
C THR A 85 -6.89 -16.94 -4.94
N ALA A 86 -5.68 -17.22 -4.46
CA ALA A 86 -5.19 -18.59 -4.25
C ALA A 86 -6.03 -19.34 -3.22
N ASP A 87 -6.47 -18.66 -2.16
CA ASP A 87 -7.28 -19.26 -1.08
C ASP A 87 -8.79 -19.28 -1.39
N GLY A 88 -9.23 -18.74 -2.55
CA GLY A 88 -10.65 -18.61 -2.89
C GLY A 88 -11.43 -17.72 -1.91
N ALA A 89 -10.73 -16.87 -1.16
CA ALA A 89 -11.31 -16.07 -0.10
C ALA A 89 -12.34 -15.05 -0.63
N LEU A 90 -12.10 -14.46 -1.80
CA LEU A 90 -13.02 -13.50 -2.41
C LEU A 90 -14.36 -14.15 -2.80
N ASP A 91 -14.34 -15.37 -3.31
CA ASP A 91 -15.56 -16.08 -3.70
C ASP A 91 -16.31 -16.56 -2.47
N SER A 92 -15.61 -17.02 -1.44
CA SER A 92 -16.20 -17.38 -0.16
C SER A 92 -16.92 -16.19 0.50
N LEU A 93 -16.37 -15.00 0.43
CA LEU A 93 -16.99 -13.76 0.94
C LEU A 93 -18.23 -13.37 0.15
N ARG A 94 -18.23 -13.57 -1.19
CA ARG A 94 -19.41 -13.35 -2.05
C ARG A 94 -20.54 -14.31 -1.71
N VAL A 95 -20.24 -15.60 -1.58
CA VAL A 95 -21.24 -16.62 -1.22
C VAL A 95 -21.82 -16.37 0.17
N ALA A 96 -21.00 -15.89 1.11
CA ALA A 96 -21.44 -15.52 2.46
C ALA A 96 -22.28 -14.23 2.51
N GLY A 97 -22.53 -13.55 1.37
CA GLY A 97 -23.31 -12.31 1.30
C GLY A 97 -22.65 -11.12 2.00
N ILE A 98 -21.32 -11.13 2.13
CA ILE A 98 -20.57 -10.04 2.75
C ILE A 98 -20.47 -8.87 1.78
N ASP A 99 -20.63 -7.66 2.31
CA ASP A 99 -20.53 -6.43 1.54
C ASP A 99 -19.11 -6.21 1.02
N LEU A 100 -18.93 -6.34 -0.30
CA LEU A 100 -17.65 -6.18 -0.97
C LEU A 100 -17.07 -4.77 -0.81
N SER A 101 -17.91 -3.75 -0.59
CA SER A 101 -17.42 -2.41 -0.31
C SER A 101 -16.66 -2.35 1.02
N ALA A 102 -17.14 -3.06 2.05
CA ALA A 102 -16.45 -3.14 3.33
C ALA A 102 -15.11 -3.88 3.22
N VAL A 103 -15.05 -4.92 2.39
CA VAL A 103 -13.78 -5.63 2.08
C VAL A 103 -12.80 -4.69 1.39
N PHE A 104 -13.27 -3.94 0.40
CA PHE A 104 -12.47 -2.94 -0.31
C PHE A 104 -11.86 -1.90 0.64
N PHE A 105 -12.67 -1.29 1.50
CA PHE A 105 -12.19 -0.31 2.47
C PHE A 105 -11.18 -0.92 3.46
N GLY A 106 -11.42 -2.12 3.95
CA GLY A 106 -10.47 -2.82 4.83
C GLY A 106 -9.11 -3.01 4.18
N LYS A 107 -9.08 -3.44 2.92
CA LYS A 107 -7.85 -3.60 2.14
C LYS A 107 -7.17 -2.27 1.83
N ALA A 108 -7.93 -1.25 1.43
CA ALA A 108 -7.38 0.07 1.13
C ALA A 108 -6.69 0.69 2.35
N ILE A 109 -7.29 0.58 3.53
CA ILE A 109 -6.69 1.06 4.78
C ILE A 109 -5.42 0.26 5.12
N ALA A 110 -5.45 -1.07 4.99
CA ALA A 110 -4.28 -1.91 5.23
C ALA A 110 -3.12 -1.56 4.26
N LEU A 111 -3.45 -1.33 2.98
CA LEU A 111 -2.48 -0.92 1.97
C LEU A 111 -1.91 0.47 2.27
N ALA A 112 -2.76 1.44 2.65
CA ALA A 112 -2.33 2.77 3.03
C ALA A 112 -1.29 2.74 4.17
N ILE A 113 -1.55 1.97 5.23
CA ILE A 113 -0.63 1.85 6.37
C ILE A 113 0.70 1.24 5.96
N LYS A 114 0.70 0.20 5.11
CA LYS A 114 1.94 -0.40 4.59
C LYS A 114 2.74 0.61 3.77
N LEU A 115 2.07 1.38 2.91
CA LEU A 115 2.72 2.42 2.10
C LEU A 115 3.25 3.57 2.97
N PHE A 116 2.50 4.03 3.96
CA PHE A 116 2.98 5.05 4.90
C PHE A 116 4.23 4.61 5.65
N ALA A 117 4.24 3.36 6.14
CA ALA A 117 5.41 2.83 6.82
C ALA A 117 6.64 2.77 5.89
N LEU A 118 6.45 2.34 4.65
CA LEU A 118 7.50 2.33 3.63
C LEU A 118 7.98 3.75 3.32
N GLU A 119 7.07 4.69 3.13
CA GLU A 119 7.37 6.05 2.72
C GLU A 119 8.17 6.82 3.78
N ILE A 120 7.89 6.58 5.07
CA ILE A 120 8.71 7.10 6.16
C ILE A 120 10.17 6.63 6.00
N VAL A 121 10.39 5.35 5.71
CA VAL A 121 11.74 4.81 5.50
C VAL A 121 12.40 5.42 4.27
N LEU A 122 11.66 5.57 3.16
CA LEU A 122 12.18 6.17 1.93
C LEU A 122 12.53 7.65 2.10
N ILE A 123 11.71 8.42 2.81
CA ILE A 123 12.00 9.83 3.11
C ILE A 123 13.23 9.94 4.00
N CYS A 124 13.33 9.12 5.05
CA CYS A 124 14.54 9.09 5.88
C CYS A 124 15.78 8.72 5.05
N SER A 125 15.66 7.75 4.13
CA SER A 125 16.73 7.38 3.22
C SER A 125 17.11 8.52 2.27
N ALA A 126 16.13 9.25 1.74
CA ALA A 126 16.39 10.40 0.87
C ALA A 126 17.14 11.52 1.62
N VAL A 127 16.76 11.81 2.85
CA VAL A 127 17.45 12.81 3.70
C VAL A 127 18.90 12.38 3.94
N LEU A 128 19.13 11.09 4.23
CA LEU A 128 20.47 10.57 4.52
C LEU A 128 21.37 10.47 3.27
N LEU A 129 20.83 9.91 2.16
CA LEU A 129 21.61 9.65 0.94
C LEU A 129 21.78 10.90 0.09
N TYR A 130 20.71 11.70 -0.03
CA TYR A 130 20.67 12.83 -0.94
C TYR A 130 20.92 14.18 -0.25
N ARG A 131 21.11 14.14 1.09
CA ARG A 131 21.36 15.34 1.92
C ARG A 131 20.34 16.45 1.69
N VAL A 132 19.06 16.07 1.59
CA VAL A 132 17.98 17.03 1.33
C VAL A 132 17.76 17.91 2.55
N ASP A 133 17.87 19.21 2.38
CA ASP A 133 17.54 20.18 3.41
C ASP A 133 16.03 20.44 3.44
N VAL A 134 15.40 20.09 4.56
CA VAL A 134 13.95 20.24 4.75
C VAL A 134 13.68 21.44 5.64
N SER A 135 13.13 22.53 5.07
CA SER A 135 12.66 23.67 5.86
C SER A 135 11.37 23.33 6.63
N ALA A 136 11.06 24.08 7.70
CA ALA A 136 9.84 23.85 8.48
C ALA A 136 8.56 23.94 7.62
N THR A 137 8.48 24.90 6.72
CA THR A 137 7.36 25.02 5.76
C THR A 137 7.34 23.86 4.76
N GLY A 138 8.52 23.43 4.27
CA GLY A 138 8.67 22.28 3.41
C GLY A 138 8.20 20.99 4.09
N LEU A 139 8.46 20.81 5.38
CA LEU A 139 8.00 19.65 6.16
C LEU A 139 6.47 19.57 6.20
N VAL A 140 5.77 20.67 6.46
CA VAL A 140 4.30 20.70 6.48
C VAL A 140 3.73 20.32 5.12
N LEU A 141 4.26 20.88 4.04
CA LEU A 141 3.84 20.54 2.68
C LEU A 141 4.13 19.08 2.34
N LEU A 142 5.30 18.57 2.71
CA LEU A 142 5.68 17.19 2.51
C LEU A 142 4.71 16.24 3.22
N VAL A 143 4.45 16.45 4.51
CA VAL A 143 3.52 15.62 5.29
C VAL A 143 2.12 15.64 4.68
N THR A 144 1.62 16.81 4.30
CA THR A 144 0.29 16.93 3.66
C THR A 144 0.26 16.19 2.33
N CYS A 145 1.27 16.35 1.49
CA CYS A 145 1.40 15.67 0.21
C CYS A 145 1.46 14.15 0.38
N VAL A 146 2.27 13.67 1.32
CA VAL A 146 2.39 12.26 1.67
C VAL A 146 1.04 11.69 2.09
N ILE A 147 0.33 12.32 3.00
CA ILE A 147 -0.98 11.85 3.47
C ILE A 147 -1.99 11.76 2.32
N CYS A 148 -2.13 12.83 1.54
CA CYS A 148 -3.10 12.88 0.46
C CYS A 148 -2.78 11.90 -0.67
N ALA A 149 -1.53 11.90 -1.14
CA ALA A 149 -1.14 11.10 -2.28
C ALA A 149 -1.06 9.61 -1.94
N THR A 150 -0.50 9.24 -0.80
CA THR A 150 -0.44 7.82 -0.36
C THR A 150 -1.82 7.25 -0.13
N SER A 151 -2.74 8.03 0.47
CA SER A 151 -4.13 7.62 0.60
C SER A 151 -4.77 7.39 -0.77
N GLY A 152 -4.63 8.34 -1.71
CA GLY A 152 -5.13 8.20 -3.08
C GLY A 152 -4.57 6.97 -3.79
N LEU A 153 -3.25 6.75 -3.72
CA LEU A 153 -2.58 5.58 -4.29
C LEU A 153 -3.08 4.26 -3.69
N ALA A 154 -3.34 4.22 -2.38
CA ALA A 154 -3.86 3.02 -1.73
C ALA A 154 -5.26 2.67 -2.24
N PHE A 155 -6.15 3.64 -2.40
CA PHE A 155 -7.48 3.41 -2.96
C PHE A 155 -7.44 2.96 -4.42
N VAL A 156 -6.67 3.66 -5.26
CA VAL A 156 -6.51 3.31 -6.69
C VAL A 156 -5.85 1.93 -6.84
N GLY A 157 -4.79 1.67 -6.07
CA GLY A 157 -4.11 0.38 -6.08
C GLY A 157 -5.01 -0.78 -5.66
N THR A 158 -5.84 -0.58 -4.62
CA THR A 158 -6.82 -1.58 -4.18
C THR A 158 -7.89 -1.81 -5.24
N LEU A 159 -8.36 -0.76 -5.92
CA LEU A 159 -9.32 -0.88 -7.01
C LEU A 159 -8.73 -1.68 -8.19
N TYR A 160 -7.50 -1.35 -8.60
CA TYR A 160 -6.78 -2.06 -9.65
C TYR A 160 -6.59 -3.54 -9.29
N GLY A 161 -6.13 -3.84 -8.07
CA GLY A 161 -5.96 -5.20 -7.58
C GLY A 161 -7.26 -6.00 -7.57
N GLY A 162 -8.36 -5.37 -7.15
CA GLY A 162 -9.68 -5.99 -7.16
C GLY A 162 -10.19 -6.31 -8.57
N LEU A 163 -9.96 -5.41 -9.53
CA LEU A 163 -10.35 -5.62 -10.94
C LEU A 163 -9.53 -6.76 -11.58
N THR A 164 -8.22 -6.79 -11.35
CA THR A 164 -7.34 -7.84 -11.90
C THR A 164 -7.62 -9.21 -11.28
N ALA A 165 -7.93 -9.27 -9.98
CA ALA A 165 -8.33 -10.50 -9.32
C ALA A 165 -9.66 -11.04 -9.87
N GLY A 166 -10.63 -10.15 -10.13
CA GLY A 166 -11.93 -10.53 -10.71
C GLY A 166 -11.85 -11.01 -12.17
N ALA A 167 -10.84 -10.59 -12.93
CA ALA A 167 -10.61 -11.06 -14.29
C ALA A 167 -10.05 -12.50 -14.33
N LYS A 168 -9.10 -12.82 -13.46
CA LYS A 168 -8.49 -14.16 -13.35
C LYS A 168 -9.45 -15.26 -12.87
N GLY A 169 -10.48 -14.93 -12.12
CA GLY A 169 -11.49 -15.90 -11.65
C GLY A 169 -12.51 -16.30 -12.72
N ARG A 170 -12.38 -15.82 -13.96
CA ARG A 170 -13.27 -16.15 -15.09
C ARG A 170 -12.62 -17.06 -16.15
N GLU A 171 -11.35 -17.39 -16.02
CA GLU A 171 -10.64 -18.37 -16.84
C GLU A 171 -10.56 -19.72 -16.11
#